data_d4e5d430932e8ade82ca4361655ebfe2
#
_entry.id   d4e5d430932e8ade82ca4361655ebfe2
#
_cell.length_a   1.000
_cell.length_b   1.000
_cell.length_c   1.000
_cell.angle_alpha   90.00
_cell.angle_beta   90.00
_cell.angle_gamma   90.00
#
_symmetry.space_group_name_H-M   'P 1'
#
loop_
_entity.id
_entity.type
_entity.pdbx_description
1 polymer ?
#
loop_
_entity_poly.entity_id
_entity_poly.type
_entity_poly.pdbx_seq_one_letter_code
_entity_poly.pdbx_strand_id
1 'polypeptide(L)'
;MVSASGRRVLVFNGEIYNFTELHAELEQQGRAPAWRGHSDTETLLAAFEAWGVEQTLKRARGMFALALWDRQNRTLTLARDRLGEKPLYYGWQMQGQQPAFLFGSELKALREHPSFAGEVDRSAVCLLLRHNCVPAPYSIYRGISKLMPGHYLTLTEADLQAQRLPASTPYWSLAEVAVAGVAAPWQGSDDQAIRELDALLRDAIGQQMVADVPLGAFLSGGIDSSTIVALMQAQSSKPVKTFSIGFDEAGYNEAVYAKAVADHLKTEHTELYVKPAQAQAVIPRLPTLYDEPFADSSQIPTFLVSELARKSVTVSLSGDGGDELFCGYNRYQMTAQLWNRLGSLPLPLRRMLAGGINLLSPTQWNQLARKLPGAGSRYVNLGEKLHKGAGVMGARSIEDLYLGFVSHWPDPASVVIDGREPPTLVTGNRPDLRGLDGVQQMMALDALTYMADDILVKVDRASMGVSLESRVPFLDHRVVEFAWRLPQSLKLRNGQGKWLLRQVLYQYVPRQLIERPKQGFAVPIDAWLRGPLRDWAESLLDESRLRQEGIFQPAAVRQKWNEHLSGKRNWQHWLWDVLMYQAWAEGQKK
;
A
#
# COMPACT_ATOMS: atom_id res chain seq x y z
N MET A 1 -15.08 24.33 3.20
CA MET A 1 -14.75 25.80 3.22
C MET A 1 -15.36 26.48 2.01
N VAL A 2 -15.71 27.78 2.09
CA VAL A 2 -16.23 28.56 0.94
C VAL A 2 -15.19 29.61 0.55
N SER A 3 -14.94 29.78 -0.76
CA SER A 3 -13.98 30.75 -1.28
C SER A 3 -14.36 32.21 -0.95
N ALA A 4 -13.40 33.12 -1.03
CA ALA A 4 -13.61 34.54 -0.73
C ALA A 4 -14.68 35.17 -1.63
N SER A 5 -14.76 34.79 -2.91
CA SER A 5 -15.79 35.21 -3.85
C SER A 5 -17.18 34.59 -3.59
N GLY A 6 -17.27 33.53 -2.75
CA GLY A 6 -18.47 32.73 -2.54
C GLY A 6 -18.80 31.74 -3.67
N ARG A 7 -17.99 31.73 -4.76
CA ARG A 7 -18.23 30.89 -5.92
C ARG A 7 -17.95 29.41 -5.67
N ARG A 8 -16.84 29.08 -5.00
CA ARG A 8 -16.39 27.70 -4.83
C ARG A 8 -16.55 27.22 -3.41
N VAL A 9 -16.92 25.95 -3.28
CA VAL A 9 -17.04 25.23 -2.00
C VAL A 9 -16.14 24.02 -2.07
N LEU A 10 -15.24 23.89 -1.09
CA LEU A 10 -14.26 22.80 -0.99
C LEU A 10 -14.58 21.94 0.23
N VAL A 11 -14.64 20.62 0.02
CA VAL A 11 -14.53 19.57 1.04
C VAL A 11 -13.16 18.92 0.83
N PHE A 12 -12.38 18.81 1.91
CA PHE A 12 -10.96 18.45 1.83
C PHE A 12 -10.60 17.50 2.97
N ASN A 13 -9.93 16.42 2.63
CA ASN A 13 -9.29 15.47 3.54
C ASN A 13 -7.83 15.35 3.11
N GLY A 14 -6.92 15.98 3.84
CA GLY A 14 -5.50 15.95 3.51
C GLY A 14 -4.71 17.12 4.05
N GLU A 15 -3.52 17.31 3.50
CA GLU A 15 -2.56 18.36 3.83
C GLU A 15 -1.81 18.81 2.57
N ILE A 16 -1.68 20.11 2.34
CA ILE A 16 -0.86 20.71 1.27
C ILE A 16 0.43 21.23 1.87
N TYR A 17 1.50 20.50 1.70
CA TYR A 17 2.79 20.78 2.35
C TYR A 17 3.46 22.06 1.87
N ASN A 18 3.27 22.44 0.61
CA ASN A 18 3.85 23.67 0.02
C ASN A 18 2.87 24.86 0.02
N PHE A 19 1.90 24.89 0.92
CA PHE A 19 0.89 25.95 0.96
C PHE A 19 1.50 27.35 1.10
N THR A 20 2.60 27.50 1.82
CA THR A 20 3.32 28.78 1.97
C THR A 20 3.90 29.29 0.66
N GLU A 21 4.40 28.39 -0.20
CA GLU A 21 4.89 28.74 -1.53
C GLU A 21 3.74 29.18 -2.44
N LEU A 22 2.63 28.42 -2.45
CA LEU A 22 1.42 28.76 -3.21
C LEU A 22 0.83 30.10 -2.75
N HIS A 23 0.83 30.36 -1.44
CA HIS A 23 0.39 31.62 -0.85
C HIS A 23 1.23 32.78 -1.38
N ALA A 24 2.55 32.67 -1.32
CA ALA A 24 3.47 33.70 -1.81
C ALA A 24 3.32 33.92 -3.33
N GLU A 25 3.13 32.85 -4.12
CA GLU A 25 2.89 32.96 -5.56
C GLU A 25 1.60 33.72 -5.88
N LEU A 26 0.51 33.44 -5.14
CA LEU A 26 -0.77 34.16 -5.28
C LEU A 26 -0.62 35.64 -4.95
N GLU A 27 0.12 36.00 -3.91
CA GLU A 27 0.40 37.40 -3.55
C GLU A 27 1.21 38.11 -4.64
N GLN A 28 2.29 37.51 -5.12
CA GLN A 28 3.13 38.05 -6.16
C GLN A 28 2.37 38.32 -7.49
N GLN A 29 1.39 37.43 -7.77
CA GLN A 29 0.55 37.57 -8.97
C GLN A 29 -0.62 38.56 -8.77
N GLY A 30 -0.82 39.13 -7.58
CA GLY A 30 -1.95 39.97 -7.26
C GLY A 30 -3.30 39.26 -7.30
N ARG A 31 -3.30 37.94 -7.06
CA ARG A 31 -4.47 37.06 -7.08
C ARG A 31 -4.86 36.54 -5.70
N ALA A 32 -4.13 36.95 -4.67
CA ALA A 32 -4.45 36.61 -3.29
C ALA A 32 -5.75 37.25 -2.83
N PRO A 33 -6.63 36.54 -2.14
CA PRO A 33 -7.80 37.12 -1.48
C PRO A 33 -7.39 37.88 -0.22
N ALA A 34 -8.34 38.56 0.42
CA ALA A 34 -8.13 38.96 1.81
C ALA A 34 -8.18 37.70 2.68
N TRP A 35 -7.02 37.26 3.13
CA TRP A 35 -6.87 36.05 3.95
C TRP A 35 -7.63 36.16 5.27
N ARG A 36 -8.28 35.07 5.69
CA ARG A 36 -9.01 34.96 6.95
C ARG A 36 -8.24 34.20 8.00
N GLY A 37 -7.31 33.36 7.56
CA GLY A 37 -6.51 32.48 8.38
C GLY A 37 -5.17 32.11 7.73
N HIS A 38 -4.60 31.01 8.16
CA HIS A 38 -3.29 30.52 7.71
C HIS A 38 -3.37 29.07 7.21
N SER A 39 -4.57 28.55 6.92
CA SER A 39 -4.72 27.15 6.55
C SER A 39 -4.30 26.90 5.10
N ASP A 40 -3.72 25.74 4.88
CA ASP A 40 -3.46 25.18 3.57
C ASP A 40 -4.74 25.10 2.71
N THR A 41 -5.87 24.76 3.33
CA THR A 41 -7.19 24.66 2.70
C THR A 41 -7.67 26.01 2.10
N GLU A 42 -7.44 27.12 2.80
CA GLU A 42 -7.76 28.46 2.28
C GLU A 42 -6.88 28.82 1.10
N THR A 43 -5.56 28.52 1.22
CA THR A 43 -4.60 28.73 0.14
C THR A 43 -4.95 27.91 -1.10
N LEU A 44 -5.29 26.63 -0.92
CA LEU A 44 -5.70 25.73 -2.00
C LEU A 44 -6.98 26.25 -2.70
N LEU A 45 -7.95 26.72 -1.92
CA LEU A 45 -9.21 27.25 -2.46
C LEU A 45 -8.99 28.55 -3.27
N ALA A 46 -8.10 29.43 -2.80
CA ALA A 46 -7.68 30.63 -3.55
C ALA A 46 -6.94 30.25 -4.83
N ALA A 47 -6.07 29.24 -4.78
CA ALA A 47 -5.36 28.71 -5.95
C ALA A 47 -6.33 28.17 -7.01
N PHE A 48 -7.39 27.45 -6.62
CA PHE A 48 -8.43 27.03 -7.55
C PHE A 48 -9.12 28.20 -8.22
N GLU A 49 -9.37 29.30 -7.52
CA GLU A 49 -9.96 30.51 -8.11
C GLU A 49 -8.99 31.19 -9.10
N ALA A 50 -7.71 31.25 -8.75
CA ALA A 50 -6.70 31.93 -9.53
C ALA A 50 -6.27 31.16 -10.79
N TRP A 51 -6.06 29.85 -10.68
CA TRP A 51 -5.40 29.03 -11.73
C TRP A 51 -6.32 27.95 -12.32
N GLY A 52 -7.48 27.70 -11.74
CA GLY A 52 -8.36 26.59 -12.12
C GLY A 52 -7.89 25.24 -11.56
N VAL A 53 -8.65 24.17 -11.86
CA VAL A 53 -8.47 22.87 -11.23
C VAL A 53 -7.10 22.26 -11.57
N GLU A 54 -6.86 22.00 -12.84
CA GLU A 54 -5.67 21.24 -13.29
C GLU A 54 -4.36 21.92 -12.89
N GLN A 55 -4.26 23.24 -13.08
CA GLN A 55 -3.04 23.98 -12.76
C GLN A 55 -2.78 24.02 -11.25
N THR A 56 -3.81 24.09 -10.44
CA THR A 56 -3.68 24.01 -8.98
C THR A 56 -3.20 22.62 -8.54
N LEU A 57 -3.82 21.54 -9.06
CA LEU A 57 -3.41 20.18 -8.74
C LEU A 57 -1.95 19.87 -9.12
N LYS A 58 -1.50 20.41 -10.26
CA LYS A 58 -0.09 20.27 -10.70
C LYS A 58 0.89 21.01 -9.80
N ARG A 59 0.52 22.14 -9.19
CA ARG A 59 1.37 22.94 -8.29
C ARG A 59 1.35 22.45 -6.86
N ALA A 60 0.19 21.96 -6.38
CA ALA A 60 0.04 21.49 -5.02
C ALA A 60 0.92 20.28 -4.74
N ARG A 61 1.65 20.30 -3.64
CA ARG A 61 2.39 19.15 -3.07
C ARG A 61 1.72 18.75 -1.77
N GLY A 62 1.26 17.52 -1.68
CA GLY A 62 0.55 17.05 -0.49
C GLY A 62 -0.22 15.76 -0.73
N MET A 63 -0.79 15.27 0.33
CA MET A 63 -1.69 14.12 0.35
C MET A 63 -3.12 14.63 0.45
N PHE A 64 -4.01 14.20 -0.44
CA PHE A 64 -5.39 14.68 -0.41
C PHE A 64 -6.40 13.82 -1.15
N ALA A 65 -7.63 13.89 -0.64
CA ALA A 65 -8.87 13.61 -1.35
C ALA A 65 -9.77 14.85 -1.21
N LEU A 66 -10.29 15.37 -2.31
CA LEU A 66 -11.09 16.58 -2.28
C LEU A 66 -12.31 16.53 -3.19
N ALA A 67 -13.31 17.34 -2.84
CA ALA A 67 -14.45 17.65 -3.67
C ALA A 67 -14.63 19.17 -3.76
N LEU A 68 -14.63 19.69 -4.98
CA LEU A 68 -14.77 21.11 -5.29
C LEU A 68 -16.08 21.36 -6.05
N TRP A 69 -17.00 22.07 -5.44
CA TRP A 69 -18.23 22.53 -6.08
C TRP A 69 -18.08 23.95 -6.60
N ASP A 70 -18.30 24.14 -7.90
CA ASP A 70 -18.35 25.47 -8.55
C ASP A 70 -19.83 25.87 -8.74
N ARG A 71 -20.29 26.83 -7.94
CA ARG A 71 -21.67 27.31 -7.95
C ARG A 71 -22.06 28.00 -9.27
N GLN A 72 -21.11 28.65 -9.91
CA GLN A 72 -21.34 29.38 -11.17
C GLN A 72 -21.50 28.41 -12.34
N ASN A 73 -20.56 27.46 -12.46
CA ASN A 73 -20.56 26.49 -13.55
C ASN A 73 -21.44 25.25 -13.24
N ARG A 74 -21.93 25.11 -12.00
CA ARG A 74 -22.68 23.95 -11.50
C ARG A 74 -21.95 22.63 -11.79
N THR A 75 -20.66 22.60 -11.44
CA THR A 75 -19.81 21.42 -11.61
C THR A 75 -19.28 20.94 -10.28
N LEU A 76 -19.20 19.61 -10.12
CA LEU A 76 -18.56 18.94 -9.00
C LEU A 76 -17.27 18.29 -9.51
N THR A 77 -16.13 18.72 -8.98
CA THR A 77 -14.83 18.09 -9.26
C THR A 77 -14.37 17.30 -8.06
N LEU A 78 -14.05 16.02 -8.26
CA LEU A 78 -13.37 15.15 -7.31
C LEU A 78 -11.90 15.04 -7.73
N ALA A 79 -10.96 15.09 -6.79
CA ALA A 79 -9.55 14.86 -7.09
C ALA A 79 -8.87 14.08 -5.97
N ARG A 80 -7.90 13.24 -6.35
CA ARG A 80 -7.08 12.44 -5.44
C ARG A 80 -5.60 12.76 -5.67
N ASP A 81 -4.80 12.76 -4.61
CA ASP A 81 -3.37 13.04 -4.69
C ASP A 81 -2.62 12.09 -5.64
N ARG A 82 -1.38 12.47 -5.97
CA ARG A 82 -0.56 11.82 -7.03
C ARG A 82 -0.36 10.33 -6.84
N LEU A 83 -0.20 9.88 -5.60
CA LEU A 83 0.16 8.50 -5.26
C LEU A 83 -0.95 7.75 -4.51
N GLY A 84 -2.07 8.45 -4.22
CA GLY A 84 -3.24 7.85 -3.59
C GLY A 84 -3.08 7.66 -2.08
N GLU A 85 -2.35 8.55 -1.41
CA GLU A 85 -2.18 8.53 0.05
C GLU A 85 -3.52 8.66 0.77
N LYS A 86 -4.43 9.51 0.24
CA LYS A 86 -5.78 9.62 0.78
C LYS A 86 -6.79 8.90 -0.10
N PRO A 87 -7.68 8.08 0.49
CA PRO A 87 -8.70 7.36 -0.27
C PRO A 87 -9.85 8.27 -0.72
N LEU A 88 -10.41 7.97 -1.90
CA LEU A 88 -11.60 8.64 -2.42
C LEU A 88 -12.47 7.65 -3.19
N TYR A 89 -13.64 7.36 -2.62
CA TYR A 89 -14.69 6.56 -3.23
C TYR A 89 -15.75 7.45 -3.84
N TYR A 90 -16.38 7.02 -4.94
CA TYR A 90 -17.46 7.73 -5.57
C TYR A 90 -18.31 6.81 -6.41
N GLY A 91 -19.57 7.19 -6.64
CA GLY A 91 -20.43 6.46 -7.56
C GLY A 91 -21.91 6.73 -7.38
N TRP A 92 -22.69 6.09 -8.24
CA TRP A 92 -24.13 6.13 -8.20
C TRP A 92 -24.68 5.01 -7.35
N GLN A 93 -25.57 5.35 -6.43
CA GLN A 93 -26.31 4.40 -5.61
C GLN A 93 -27.80 4.66 -5.73
N MET A 94 -28.60 3.59 -5.70
CA MET A 94 -30.04 3.68 -5.78
C MET A 94 -30.67 2.60 -4.89
N GLN A 95 -31.21 3.03 -3.78
CA GLN A 95 -32.12 2.24 -2.97
C GLN A 95 -33.51 2.89 -3.08
N GLY A 96 -34.51 2.14 -3.57
CA GLY A 96 -35.82 2.71 -3.92
C GLY A 96 -35.81 3.46 -5.25
N GLN A 97 -36.50 4.62 -5.33
CA GLN A 97 -36.72 5.32 -6.60
C GLN A 97 -35.82 6.54 -6.84
N GLN A 98 -34.99 6.92 -5.88
CA GLN A 98 -34.15 8.11 -6.00
C GLN A 98 -32.66 7.76 -6.06
N PRO A 99 -32.03 7.94 -7.22
CA PRO A 99 -30.61 7.78 -7.36
C PRO A 99 -29.87 8.93 -6.65
N ALA A 100 -28.72 8.62 -6.03
CA ALA A 100 -27.83 9.61 -5.45
C ALA A 100 -26.39 9.35 -5.92
N PHE A 101 -25.70 10.45 -6.28
CA PHE A 101 -24.25 10.42 -6.46
C PHE A 101 -23.60 10.62 -5.11
N LEU A 102 -22.84 9.61 -4.66
CA LEU A 102 -22.16 9.61 -3.37
C LEU A 102 -20.65 9.68 -3.57
N PHE A 103 -19.96 10.37 -2.67
CA PHE A 103 -18.51 10.38 -2.61
C PHE A 103 -18.03 10.56 -1.17
N GLY A 104 -16.84 10.06 -0.88
CA GLY A 104 -16.23 10.17 0.45
C GLY A 104 -14.95 9.37 0.56
N SER A 105 -14.17 9.64 1.60
CA SER A 105 -12.92 8.92 1.88
C SER A 105 -13.15 7.56 2.53
N GLU A 106 -14.33 7.30 3.10
CA GLU A 106 -14.67 6.07 3.79
C GLU A 106 -16.03 5.52 3.36
N LEU A 107 -16.10 4.22 3.08
CA LEU A 107 -17.34 3.57 2.67
C LEU A 107 -18.39 3.53 3.79
N LYS A 108 -17.96 3.46 5.05
CA LYS A 108 -18.89 3.51 6.20
C LYS A 108 -19.67 4.82 6.24
N ALA A 109 -19.10 5.94 5.82
CA ALA A 109 -19.81 7.21 5.71
C ALA A 109 -20.83 7.21 4.56
N LEU A 110 -20.49 6.58 3.42
CA LEU A 110 -21.42 6.44 2.30
C LEU A 110 -22.61 5.53 2.65
N ARG A 111 -22.40 4.52 3.47
CA ARG A 111 -23.42 3.57 3.91
C ARG A 111 -24.54 4.20 4.75
N GLU A 112 -24.25 5.31 5.44
CA GLU A 112 -25.26 6.05 6.21
C GLU A 112 -26.26 6.78 5.32
N HIS A 113 -26.00 6.90 4.00
CA HIS A 113 -26.92 7.57 3.10
C HIS A 113 -28.09 6.67 2.72
N PRO A 114 -29.36 7.16 2.78
CA PRO A 114 -30.56 6.34 2.52
C PRO A 114 -30.62 5.68 1.13
N SER A 115 -29.93 6.23 0.13
CA SER A 115 -29.86 5.66 -1.22
C SER A 115 -28.78 4.60 -1.38
N PHE A 116 -27.99 4.30 -0.34
CA PHE A 116 -26.91 3.32 -0.44
C PHE A 116 -27.47 1.90 -0.49
N ALA A 117 -27.26 1.19 -1.62
CA ALA A 117 -27.80 -0.16 -1.83
C ALA A 117 -27.02 -1.27 -1.11
N GLY A 118 -25.72 -1.10 -0.94
CA GLY A 118 -24.86 -2.04 -0.21
C GLY A 118 -24.66 -3.40 -0.90
N GLU A 119 -24.94 -3.50 -2.21
CA GLU A 119 -24.77 -4.75 -2.94
C GLU A 119 -23.28 -5.07 -3.14
N VAL A 120 -22.86 -6.26 -2.65
CA VAL A 120 -21.46 -6.73 -2.79
C VAL A 120 -21.17 -7.14 -4.23
N ASP A 121 -20.08 -6.63 -4.78
CA ASP A 121 -19.57 -7.06 -6.08
C ASP A 121 -18.71 -8.33 -5.93
N ARG A 122 -19.23 -9.47 -6.39
CA ARG A 122 -18.50 -10.74 -6.37
C ARG A 122 -17.21 -10.71 -7.18
N SER A 123 -17.15 -9.84 -8.18
CA SER A 123 -15.93 -9.64 -8.98
C SER A 123 -14.84 -8.94 -8.16
N ALA A 124 -15.19 -8.01 -7.29
CA ALA A 124 -14.27 -7.41 -6.32
C ALA A 124 -13.78 -8.44 -5.28
N VAL A 125 -14.61 -9.43 -4.90
CA VAL A 125 -14.17 -10.54 -4.04
C VAL A 125 -13.11 -11.40 -4.73
N CYS A 126 -13.19 -11.61 -6.05
CA CYS A 126 -12.11 -12.26 -6.81
C CYS A 126 -10.80 -11.47 -6.70
N LEU A 127 -10.86 -10.13 -6.78
CA LEU A 127 -9.68 -9.29 -6.63
C LEU A 127 -9.08 -9.35 -5.22
N LEU A 128 -9.91 -9.36 -4.19
CA LEU A 128 -9.46 -9.58 -2.81
C LEU A 128 -8.69 -10.90 -2.68
N LEU A 129 -9.22 -11.99 -3.23
CA LEU A 129 -8.55 -13.30 -3.17
C LEU A 129 -7.21 -13.30 -3.93
N ARG A 130 -7.09 -12.53 -5.01
CA ARG A 130 -5.83 -12.42 -5.75
C ARG A 130 -4.82 -11.52 -5.07
N HIS A 131 -5.25 -10.33 -4.64
CA HIS A 131 -4.37 -9.23 -4.27
C HIS A 131 -4.37 -8.91 -2.76
N ASN A 132 -5.09 -9.68 -1.91
CA ASN A 132 -5.35 -9.43 -0.49
C ASN A 132 -6.02 -8.07 -0.17
N CYS A 133 -6.38 -7.33 -1.19
CA CYS A 133 -7.16 -6.09 -1.16
C CYS A 133 -8.02 -5.96 -2.41
N VAL A 134 -8.91 -4.99 -2.44
CA VAL A 134 -9.65 -4.63 -3.66
C VAL A 134 -8.93 -3.45 -4.31
N PRO A 135 -8.19 -3.63 -5.43
CA PRO A 135 -7.43 -2.55 -6.05
C PRO A 135 -8.33 -1.54 -6.77
N ALA A 136 -7.85 -0.29 -6.90
CA ALA A 136 -8.49 0.72 -7.72
C ALA A 136 -8.55 0.29 -9.22
N PRO A 137 -9.59 0.66 -9.97
CA PRO A 137 -10.71 1.54 -9.60
C PRO A 137 -11.86 0.83 -8.89
N TYR A 138 -11.73 -0.45 -8.55
CA TYR A 138 -12.82 -1.28 -8.01
C TYR A 138 -13.06 -0.98 -6.53
N SER A 139 -14.29 -1.28 -6.08
CA SER A 139 -14.69 -1.28 -4.67
C SER A 139 -15.47 -2.55 -4.40
N ILE A 140 -15.57 -2.92 -3.12
CA ILE A 140 -16.37 -4.08 -2.69
C ILE A 140 -17.87 -3.93 -3.02
N TYR A 141 -18.36 -2.71 -3.22
CA TYR A 141 -19.77 -2.46 -3.51
C TYR A 141 -20.00 -2.09 -4.97
N ARG A 142 -21.03 -2.69 -5.59
CA ARG A 142 -21.50 -2.33 -6.93
C ARG A 142 -21.87 -0.85 -7.02
N GLY A 143 -21.54 -0.22 -8.14
CA GLY A 143 -21.84 1.18 -8.39
C GLY A 143 -20.95 2.17 -7.64
N ILE A 144 -20.00 1.70 -6.83
CA ILE A 144 -18.97 2.51 -6.20
C ILE A 144 -17.61 2.19 -6.83
N SER A 145 -16.82 3.22 -7.07
CA SER A 145 -15.46 3.13 -7.60
C SER A 145 -14.49 3.91 -6.71
N LYS A 146 -13.20 3.57 -6.80
CA LYS A 146 -12.11 4.36 -6.26
C LYS A 146 -11.56 5.30 -7.33
N LEU A 147 -11.34 6.56 -7.01
CA LEU A 147 -10.64 7.45 -7.93
C LEU A 147 -9.18 7.06 -8.00
N MET A 148 -8.65 6.94 -9.22
CA MET A 148 -7.25 6.56 -9.44
C MET A 148 -6.30 7.62 -8.87
N PRO A 149 -5.12 7.23 -8.32
CA PRO A 149 -4.08 8.16 -7.93
C PRO A 149 -3.69 9.13 -9.04
N GLY A 150 -3.48 10.40 -8.71
CA GLY A 150 -3.10 11.42 -9.69
C GLY A 150 -4.19 11.84 -10.67
N HIS A 151 -5.47 11.51 -10.38
CA HIS A 151 -6.60 11.81 -11.25
C HIS A 151 -7.59 12.80 -10.62
N TYR A 152 -8.31 13.48 -11.49
CA TYR A 152 -9.52 14.20 -11.12
C TYR A 152 -10.68 13.84 -12.06
N LEU A 153 -11.90 14.05 -11.58
CA LEU A 153 -13.14 13.78 -12.28
C LEU A 153 -14.06 14.99 -12.11
N THR A 154 -14.62 15.53 -13.20
CA THR A 154 -15.57 16.65 -13.13
C THR A 154 -16.92 16.22 -13.68
N LEU A 155 -17.95 16.30 -12.83
CA LEU A 155 -19.34 16.08 -13.21
C LEU A 155 -20.02 17.43 -13.46
N THR A 156 -20.74 17.51 -14.57
CA THR A 156 -21.62 18.63 -14.91
C THR A 156 -23.04 18.35 -14.41
N GLU A 157 -23.88 19.39 -14.40
CA GLU A 157 -25.30 19.21 -14.09
C GLU A 157 -25.99 18.22 -15.05
N ALA A 158 -25.59 18.22 -16.34
CA ALA A 158 -26.10 17.26 -17.31
C ALA A 158 -25.67 15.82 -17.00
N ASP A 159 -24.44 15.60 -16.49
CA ASP A 159 -23.99 14.28 -16.07
C ASP A 159 -24.78 13.79 -14.84
N LEU A 160 -25.06 14.70 -13.89
CA LEU A 160 -25.85 14.38 -12.69
C LEU A 160 -27.29 14.01 -13.07
N GLN A 161 -27.92 14.76 -13.98
CA GLN A 161 -29.26 14.46 -14.46
C GLN A 161 -29.35 13.16 -15.26
N ALA A 162 -28.32 12.88 -16.06
CA ALA A 162 -28.22 11.64 -16.87
C ALA A 162 -27.67 10.43 -16.07
N GLN A 163 -27.33 10.58 -14.80
CA GLN A 163 -26.66 9.56 -13.97
C GLN A 163 -25.42 8.96 -14.66
N ARG A 164 -24.69 9.79 -15.37
CA ARG A 164 -23.50 9.39 -16.11
C ARG A 164 -22.23 9.64 -15.29
N LEU A 165 -21.28 8.71 -15.36
CA LEU A 165 -19.93 8.89 -14.85
C LEU A 165 -19.00 9.26 -16.02
N PRO A 166 -18.47 10.49 -16.09
CA PRO A 166 -17.44 10.84 -17.06
C PRO A 166 -16.13 10.11 -16.73
N ALA A 167 -15.26 9.96 -17.72
CA ALA A 167 -13.93 9.43 -17.48
C ALA A 167 -13.10 10.38 -16.60
N SER A 168 -12.30 9.82 -15.69
CA SER A 168 -11.33 10.61 -14.93
C SER A 168 -10.15 11.02 -15.81
N THR A 169 -9.56 12.17 -15.50
CA THR A 169 -8.42 12.74 -16.22
C THR A 169 -7.18 12.70 -15.32
N PRO A 170 -6.05 12.13 -15.80
CA PRO A 170 -4.80 12.23 -15.05
C PRO A 170 -4.26 13.66 -15.10
N TYR A 171 -3.87 14.23 -13.96
CA TYR A 171 -3.07 15.45 -13.90
C TYR A 171 -1.59 15.12 -13.63
N TRP A 172 -1.31 13.90 -13.19
CA TRP A 172 0.01 13.33 -13.00
C TRP A 172 -0.07 11.79 -13.12
N SER A 173 0.95 11.17 -13.70
CA SER A 173 0.98 9.72 -13.94
C SER A 173 2.33 9.13 -13.55
N LEU A 174 2.34 8.21 -12.58
CA LEU A 174 3.55 7.49 -12.19
C LEU A 174 4.14 6.66 -13.34
N ALA A 175 3.30 6.07 -14.19
CA ALA A 175 3.76 5.31 -15.36
C ALA A 175 4.54 6.21 -16.35
N GLU A 176 4.00 7.40 -16.63
CA GLU A 176 4.69 8.38 -17.50
C GLU A 176 6.00 8.87 -16.86
N VAL A 177 5.99 9.16 -15.56
CA VAL A 177 7.20 9.54 -14.79
C VAL A 177 8.26 8.45 -14.86
N ALA A 178 7.87 7.19 -14.68
CA ALA A 178 8.80 6.07 -14.73
C ALA A 178 9.44 5.92 -16.13
N VAL A 179 8.63 5.97 -17.19
CA VAL A 179 9.12 5.85 -18.58
C VAL A 179 10.00 7.05 -18.94
N ALA A 180 9.55 8.28 -18.66
CA ALA A 180 10.30 9.50 -18.93
C ALA A 180 11.61 9.57 -18.13
N GLY A 181 11.58 9.14 -16.86
CA GLY A 181 12.76 9.11 -16.01
C GLY A 181 13.85 8.16 -16.52
N VAL A 182 13.46 6.95 -16.93
CA VAL A 182 14.39 5.98 -17.52
C VAL A 182 14.91 6.43 -18.89
N ALA A 183 14.09 7.13 -19.68
CA ALA A 183 14.50 7.70 -20.97
C ALA A 183 15.49 8.87 -20.82
N ALA A 184 15.44 9.61 -19.70
CA ALA A 184 16.34 10.72 -19.38
C ALA A 184 17.07 10.47 -18.05
N PRO A 185 17.99 9.48 -17.99
CA PRO A 185 18.59 9.05 -16.75
C PRO A 185 19.53 10.11 -16.16
N TRP A 186 19.73 10.02 -14.85
CA TRP A 186 20.70 10.82 -14.11
C TRP A 186 22.12 10.68 -14.69
N GLN A 187 22.79 11.80 -14.92
CA GLN A 187 24.10 11.86 -15.55
C GLN A 187 25.25 12.25 -14.58
N GLY A 188 24.92 12.56 -13.32
CA GLY A 188 25.92 12.96 -12.32
C GLY A 188 26.71 11.79 -11.74
N SER A 189 27.72 12.11 -10.92
CA SER A 189 28.45 11.12 -10.14
C SER A 189 27.62 10.56 -8.99
N ASP A 190 28.08 9.42 -8.41
CA ASP A 190 27.47 8.82 -7.21
C ASP A 190 27.35 9.86 -6.09
N ASP A 191 28.41 10.62 -5.80
CA ASP A 191 28.42 11.62 -4.73
C ASP A 191 27.45 12.80 -5.02
N GLN A 192 27.26 13.15 -6.27
CA GLN A 192 26.26 14.14 -6.65
C GLN A 192 24.86 13.61 -6.43
N ALA A 193 24.58 12.36 -6.80
CA ALA A 193 23.30 11.71 -6.57
C ALA A 193 22.97 11.58 -5.07
N ILE A 194 23.98 11.28 -4.24
CA ILE A 194 23.81 11.19 -2.77
C ILE A 194 23.41 12.57 -2.21
N ARG A 195 24.13 13.64 -2.61
CA ARG A 195 23.80 15.01 -2.15
C ARG A 195 22.43 15.48 -2.62
N GLU A 196 22.07 15.18 -3.85
CA GLU A 196 20.76 15.56 -4.42
C GLU A 196 19.62 14.84 -3.68
N LEU A 197 19.76 13.54 -3.46
CA LEU A 197 18.74 12.78 -2.71
C LEU A 197 18.64 13.26 -1.25
N ASP A 198 19.77 13.53 -0.60
CA ASP A 198 19.78 14.08 0.76
C ASP A 198 19.05 15.43 0.82
N ALA A 199 19.33 16.32 -0.12
CA ALA A 199 18.70 17.64 -0.20
C ALA A 199 17.19 17.54 -0.45
N LEU A 200 16.77 16.69 -1.39
CA LEU A 200 15.34 16.46 -1.70
C LEU A 200 14.59 15.88 -0.50
N LEU A 201 15.17 14.88 0.16
CA LEU A 201 14.54 14.27 1.34
C LEU A 201 14.47 15.23 2.52
N ARG A 202 15.52 16.04 2.73
CA ARG A 202 15.48 17.08 3.77
C ARG A 202 14.38 18.10 3.52
N ASP A 203 14.22 18.55 2.29
CA ASP A 203 13.18 19.50 1.94
C ASP A 203 11.79 18.89 2.11
N ALA A 204 11.56 17.68 1.57
CA ALA A 204 10.30 16.97 1.70
C ALA A 204 9.93 16.72 3.19
N ILE A 205 10.89 16.23 3.99
CA ILE A 205 10.70 16.00 5.43
C ILE A 205 10.45 17.34 6.15
N GLY A 206 11.22 18.39 5.84
CA GLY A 206 11.07 19.70 6.45
C GLY A 206 9.67 20.28 6.24
N GLN A 207 9.12 20.17 5.02
CA GLN A 207 7.75 20.59 4.72
C GLN A 207 6.70 19.72 5.46
N GLN A 208 6.92 18.41 5.56
CA GLN A 208 6.00 17.50 6.26
C GLN A 208 6.14 17.54 7.79
N MET A 209 7.18 18.17 8.33
CA MET A 209 7.32 18.44 9.77
C MET A 209 6.55 19.68 10.22
N VAL A 210 6.03 20.49 9.31
CA VAL A 210 5.16 21.64 9.66
C VAL A 210 3.83 21.10 10.18
N ALA A 211 3.55 21.31 11.46
CA ALA A 211 2.32 20.89 12.11
C ALA A 211 2.05 21.74 13.36
N ASP A 212 0.76 22.05 13.59
CA ASP A 212 0.30 22.78 14.78
C ASP A 212 0.12 21.85 16.00
N VAL A 213 0.42 20.56 15.84
CA VAL A 213 0.20 19.50 16.83
C VAL A 213 1.49 18.69 17.05
N PRO A 214 1.61 17.94 18.16
CA PRO A 214 2.78 17.10 18.40
C PRO A 214 2.99 16.08 17.27
N LEU A 215 4.25 15.98 16.82
CA LEU A 215 4.69 15.18 15.70
C LEU A 215 5.76 14.19 16.13
N GLY A 216 5.78 12.99 15.50
CA GLY A 216 6.77 11.95 15.70
C GLY A 216 7.01 11.12 14.43
N ALA A 217 7.62 9.95 14.58
CA ALA A 217 7.85 9.03 13.47
C ALA A 217 7.82 7.57 13.90
N PHE A 218 7.42 6.69 12.99
CA PHE A 218 7.61 5.25 13.16
C PHE A 218 9.06 4.86 12.89
N LEU A 219 9.63 4.03 13.76
CA LEU A 219 11.01 3.56 13.65
C LEU A 219 11.08 2.03 13.79
N SER A 220 11.39 1.32 12.71
CA SER A 220 11.60 -0.13 12.71
C SER A 220 13.09 -0.53 12.80
N GLY A 221 14.00 0.45 12.74
CA GLY A 221 15.43 0.20 12.58
C GLY A 221 15.81 -0.33 11.19
N GLY A 222 14.87 -0.32 10.24
CA GLY A 222 15.12 -0.54 8.81
C GLY A 222 15.67 0.71 8.13
N ILE A 223 16.14 0.58 6.89
CA ILE A 223 16.78 1.67 6.14
C ILE A 223 15.84 2.86 6.00
N ASP A 224 14.61 2.62 5.56
CA ASP A 224 13.65 3.66 5.22
C ASP A 224 13.26 4.50 6.43
N SER A 225 12.74 3.85 7.47
CA SER A 225 12.34 4.53 8.71
C SER A 225 13.52 5.21 9.40
N SER A 226 14.71 4.59 9.39
CA SER A 226 15.92 5.19 9.95
C SER A 226 16.37 6.42 9.16
N THR A 227 16.22 6.43 7.82
CA THR A 227 16.51 7.61 6.99
C THR A 227 15.58 8.76 7.33
N ILE A 228 14.28 8.50 7.41
CA ILE A 228 13.29 9.53 7.78
C ILE A 228 13.63 10.11 9.15
N VAL A 229 13.80 9.25 10.17
CA VAL A 229 14.09 9.69 11.54
C VAL A 229 15.42 10.44 11.66
N ALA A 230 16.47 9.98 10.96
CA ALA A 230 17.77 10.64 10.95
C ALA A 230 17.69 12.06 10.36
N LEU A 231 16.97 12.21 9.23
CA LEU A 231 16.79 13.51 8.58
C LEU A 231 15.84 14.43 9.37
N MET A 232 14.83 13.89 10.06
CA MET A 232 14.01 14.65 11.00
C MET A 232 14.87 15.20 12.15
N GLN A 233 15.65 14.32 12.78
CA GLN A 233 16.48 14.70 13.92
C GLN A 233 17.56 15.71 13.53
N ALA A 234 18.14 15.58 12.33
CA ALA A 234 19.12 16.53 11.81
C ALA A 234 18.55 17.94 11.54
N GLN A 235 17.23 18.08 11.45
CA GLN A 235 16.50 19.35 11.24
C GLN A 235 15.77 19.83 12.48
N SER A 236 15.76 19.04 13.57
CA SER A 236 15.08 19.38 14.81
C SER A 236 16.06 19.78 15.92
N SER A 237 15.75 20.87 16.62
CA SER A 237 16.48 21.27 17.83
C SER A 237 16.09 20.48 19.09
N LYS A 238 14.99 19.73 19.02
CA LYS A 238 14.49 18.87 20.11
C LYS A 238 14.57 17.40 19.73
N PRO A 239 14.68 16.49 20.70
CA PRO A 239 14.55 15.06 20.40
C PRO A 239 13.24 14.75 19.67
N VAL A 240 13.33 14.09 18.52
CA VAL A 240 12.16 13.62 17.78
C VAL A 240 11.54 12.44 18.51
N LYS A 241 10.22 12.43 18.65
CA LYS A 241 9.50 11.30 19.23
C LYS A 241 9.44 10.16 18.24
N THR A 242 9.89 8.97 18.64
CA THR A 242 9.92 7.78 17.78
C THR A 242 9.23 6.60 18.44
N PHE A 243 8.56 5.76 17.63
CA PHE A 243 7.73 4.67 18.11
C PHE A 243 8.07 3.38 17.40
N SER A 244 8.21 2.29 18.17
CA SER A 244 8.38 0.95 17.64
C SER A 244 7.56 -0.08 18.42
N ILE A 245 7.27 -1.21 17.76
CA ILE A 245 6.76 -2.39 18.44
C ILE A 245 7.71 -3.56 18.21
N GLY A 246 7.83 -4.41 19.22
CA GLY A 246 8.51 -5.69 19.16
C GLY A 246 7.56 -6.81 19.51
N PHE A 247 7.93 -8.03 19.15
CA PHE A 247 7.23 -9.25 19.53
C PHE A 247 8.18 -10.13 20.34
N ASP A 248 7.64 -10.86 21.32
CA ASP A 248 8.44 -11.76 22.15
C ASP A 248 8.89 -13.02 21.38
N GLU A 249 8.25 -13.30 20.23
CA GLU A 249 8.59 -14.44 19.39
C GLU A 249 9.92 -14.27 18.69
N ALA A 250 10.76 -15.31 18.76
CA ALA A 250 12.05 -15.34 18.10
C ALA A 250 11.91 -15.14 16.57
N GLY A 251 12.61 -14.16 16.02
CA GLY A 251 12.58 -13.84 14.58
C GLY A 251 11.58 -12.75 14.18
N TYR A 252 10.79 -12.18 15.11
CA TYR A 252 9.84 -11.10 14.85
C TYR A 252 10.15 -9.80 15.63
N ASN A 253 11.24 -9.77 16.41
CA ASN A 253 11.56 -8.63 17.27
C ASN A 253 12.48 -7.61 16.56
N GLU A 254 11.91 -6.61 15.94
CA GLU A 254 12.65 -5.46 15.34
C GLU A 254 12.94 -4.33 16.35
N ALA A 255 12.26 -4.28 17.51
CA ALA A 255 12.38 -3.18 18.47
C ALA A 255 13.82 -3.00 18.98
N VAL A 256 14.58 -4.08 19.18
CA VAL A 256 16.00 -4.01 19.62
C VAL A 256 16.85 -3.17 18.65
N TYR A 257 16.61 -3.30 17.35
CA TYR A 257 17.34 -2.56 16.33
C TYR A 257 16.85 -1.11 16.23
N ALA A 258 15.54 -0.91 16.34
CA ALA A 258 14.96 0.42 16.40
C ALA A 258 15.53 1.21 17.56
N LYS A 259 15.64 0.57 18.75
CA LYS A 259 16.25 1.16 19.95
C LYS A 259 17.70 1.58 19.71
N ALA A 260 18.52 0.71 19.10
CA ALA A 260 19.93 1.02 18.84
C ALA A 260 20.10 2.24 17.92
N VAL A 261 19.23 2.39 16.91
CA VAL A 261 19.19 3.57 16.02
C VAL A 261 18.70 4.81 16.81
N ALA A 262 17.66 4.67 17.61
CA ALA A 262 17.10 5.74 18.43
C ALA A 262 18.11 6.29 19.44
N ASP A 263 18.84 5.40 20.13
CA ASP A 263 19.90 5.77 21.08
C ASP A 263 21.04 6.52 20.38
N HIS A 264 21.43 6.08 19.18
CA HIS A 264 22.44 6.76 18.38
C HIS A 264 22.00 8.17 17.96
N LEU A 265 20.77 8.30 17.46
CA LEU A 265 20.19 9.57 17.01
C LEU A 265 19.70 10.46 18.15
N LYS A 266 19.69 9.95 19.38
CA LYS A 266 19.21 10.63 20.60
C LYS A 266 17.75 11.08 20.50
N THR A 267 16.90 10.24 19.93
CA THR A 267 15.45 10.48 19.85
C THR A 267 14.77 10.14 21.18
N GLU A 268 13.57 10.71 21.40
CA GLU A 268 12.68 10.30 22.49
C GLU A 268 11.91 9.04 22.04
N HIS A 269 12.50 7.87 22.35
CA HIS A 269 12.01 6.58 21.82
C HIS A 269 11.06 5.87 22.77
N THR A 270 9.92 5.40 22.25
CA THR A 270 8.94 4.59 22.97
C THR A 270 8.77 3.23 22.30
N GLU A 271 8.96 2.17 23.06
CA GLU A 271 8.82 0.78 22.62
C GLU A 271 7.60 0.10 23.26
N LEU A 272 6.92 -0.74 22.51
CA LEU A 272 5.88 -1.64 23.02
C LEU A 272 6.20 -3.07 22.59
N TYR A 273 6.37 -3.97 23.56
CA TYR A 273 6.46 -5.41 23.29
C TYR A 273 5.06 -6.00 23.33
N VAL A 274 4.62 -6.48 22.16
CA VAL A 274 3.27 -6.96 21.93
C VAL A 274 3.20 -8.46 22.21
N LYS A 275 2.30 -8.85 23.11
CA LYS A 275 1.99 -10.27 23.35
C LYS A 275 1.02 -10.79 22.30
N PRO A 276 1.07 -12.08 21.92
CA PRO A 276 0.16 -12.67 20.93
C PRO A 276 -1.32 -12.38 21.18
N ALA A 277 -1.76 -12.44 22.44
CA ALA A 277 -3.13 -12.15 22.80
C ALA A 277 -3.55 -10.69 22.51
N GLN A 278 -2.63 -9.73 22.65
CA GLN A 278 -2.90 -8.32 22.32
C GLN A 278 -3.04 -8.14 20.80
N ALA A 279 -2.17 -8.79 20.02
CA ALA A 279 -2.25 -8.75 18.56
C ALA A 279 -3.55 -9.42 18.05
N GLN A 280 -3.94 -10.55 18.64
CA GLN A 280 -5.19 -11.23 18.29
C GLN A 280 -6.43 -10.41 18.64
N ALA A 281 -6.39 -9.62 19.73
CA ALA A 281 -7.50 -8.76 20.15
C ALA A 281 -7.80 -7.62 19.14
N VAL A 282 -6.88 -7.32 18.21
CA VAL A 282 -7.11 -6.35 17.12
C VAL A 282 -8.03 -6.93 16.04
N ILE A 283 -8.00 -8.24 15.79
CA ILE A 283 -8.69 -8.90 14.68
C ILE A 283 -10.18 -8.54 14.59
N PRO A 284 -10.99 -8.54 15.67
CA PRO A 284 -12.40 -8.15 15.60
C PRO A 284 -12.63 -6.68 15.19
N ARG A 285 -11.62 -5.81 15.31
CA ARG A 285 -11.70 -4.38 14.95
C ARG A 285 -11.43 -4.12 13.47
N LEU A 286 -10.66 -5.01 12.81
CA LEU A 286 -10.20 -4.83 11.43
C LEU A 286 -11.35 -4.62 10.42
N PRO A 287 -12.47 -5.37 10.47
CA PRO A 287 -13.58 -5.16 9.54
C PRO A 287 -14.17 -3.74 9.53
N THR A 288 -14.16 -3.07 10.69
CA THR A 288 -14.67 -1.70 10.81
C THR A 288 -13.62 -0.66 10.42
N LEU A 289 -12.33 -0.95 10.65
CA LEU A 289 -11.23 -0.04 10.37
C LEU A 289 -11.02 0.15 8.86
N TYR A 290 -11.11 -0.95 8.09
CA TYR A 290 -10.71 -0.96 6.67
C TYR A 290 -11.86 -0.74 5.68
N ASP A 291 -13.10 -0.54 6.14
CA ASP A 291 -14.30 -0.28 5.33
C ASP A 291 -14.70 -1.41 4.37
N GLU A 292 -13.74 -2.00 3.67
CA GLU A 292 -13.87 -3.15 2.77
C GLU A 292 -12.95 -4.29 3.23
N PRO A 293 -13.14 -5.53 2.75
CA PRO A 293 -12.28 -6.63 3.15
C PRO A 293 -10.81 -6.35 2.79
N PHE A 294 -9.93 -6.51 3.77
CA PHE A 294 -8.50 -6.25 3.63
C PHE A 294 -7.71 -7.35 4.34
N ALA A 295 -6.75 -7.97 3.68
CA ALA A 295 -6.13 -9.19 4.16
C ALA A 295 -4.58 -9.16 4.29
N ASP A 296 -3.93 -8.00 4.17
CA ASP A 296 -2.52 -7.89 4.58
C ASP A 296 -2.44 -8.03 6.11
N SER A 297 -1.81 -9.10 6.59
CA SER A 297 -1.71 -9.40 8.02
C SER A 297 -0.88 -8.38 8.81
N SER A 298 -0.04 -7.59 8.13
CA SER A 298 0.72 -6.50 8.75
C SER A 298 -0.16 -5.31 9.20
N GLN A 299 -1.45 -5.30 8.82
CA GLN A 299 -2.43 -4.36 9.36
C GLN A 299 -2.51 -4.41 10.90
N ILE A 300 -2.28 -5.59 11.51
CA ILE A 300 -2.31 -5.78 12.97
C ILE A 300 -1.18 -4.98 13.65
N PRO A 301 0.10 -5.22 13.34
CA PRO A 301 1.18 -4.45 13.93
C PRO A 301 1.13 -2.96 13.55
N THR A 302 0.68 -2.61 12.35
CA THR A 302 0.53 -1.20 11.95
C THR A 302 -0.50 -0.48 12.82
N PHE A 303 -1.62 -1.14 13.12
CA PHE A 303 -2.60 -0.59 14.04
C PHE A 303 -2.04 -0.39 15.46
N LEU A 304 -1.33 -1.38 15.99
CA LEU A 304 -0.77 -1.34 17.36
C LEU A 304 0.30 -0.25 17.51
N VAL A 305 1.17 -0.04 16.52
CA VAL A 305 2.16 1.04 16.57
C VAL A 305 1.51 2.41 16.43
N SER A 306 0.44 2.51 15.64
CA SER A 306 -0.36 3.74 15.52
C SER A 306 -1.07 4.08 16.83
N GLU A 307 -1.67 3.09 17.50
CA GLU A 307 -2.29 3.24 18.82
C GLU A 307 -1.26 3.65 19.90
N LEU A 308 -0.04 3.11 19.84
CA LEU A 308 1.05 3.53 20.70
C LEU A 308 1.44 4.99 20.46
N ALA A 309 1.70 5.36 19.21
CA ALA A 309 2.12 6.71 18.82
C ALA A 309 1.08 7.77 19.18
N ARG A 310 -0.22 7.45 18.98
CA ARG A 310 -1.33 8.37 19.26
C ARG A 310 -1.40 8.84 20.71
N LYS A 311 -0.83 8.10 21.64
CA LYS A 311 -0.76 8.49 23.05
C LYS A 311 0.12 9.75 23.28
N SER A 312 1.04 10.03 22.35
CA SER A 312 2.06 11.07 22.50
C SER A 312 2.08 12.09 21.36
N VAL A 313 1.55 11.72 20.18
CA VAL A 313 1.57 12.57 18.97
C VAL A 313 0.25 12.46 18.20
N THR A 314 0.00 13.44 17.34
CA THR A 314 -1.18 13.46 16.47
C THR A 314 -0.79 13.26 15.00
N VAL A 315 0.48 13.52 14.66
CA VAL A 315 1.07 13.29 13.34
C VAL A 315 2.28 12.37 13.49
N SER A 316 2.45 11.41 12.56
CA SER A 316 3.63 10.52 12.52
C SER A 316 4.15 10.40 11.10
N LEU A 317 5.46 10.61 10.91
CA LEU A 317 6.10 10.33 9.63
C LEU A 317 6.41 8.84 9.50
N SER A 318 6.28 8.33 8.27
CA SER A 318 6.52 6.93 7.91
C SER A 318 7.55 6.80 6.78
N GLY A 319 8.24 5.67 6.74
CA GLY A 319 9.22 5.33 5.70
C GLY A 319 8.65 4.49 4.56
N ASP A 320 7.34 4.45 4.37
CA ASP A 320 6.72 3.70 3.26
C ASP A 320 7.10 4.28 1.89
N GLY A 321 7.01 3.48 0.82
CA GLY A 321 7.42 3.87 -0.54
C GLY A 321 8.92 3.68 -0.83
N GLY A 322 9.77 3.53 0.18
CA GLY A 322 11.22 3.36 -0.02
C GLY A 322 11.60 2.04 -0.71
N ASP A 323 10.86 0.97 -0.49
CA ASP A 323 11.08 -0.33 -1.15
C ASP A 323 10.75 -0.27 -2.65
N GLU A 324 9.67 0.36 -3.03
CA GLU A 324 9.17 0.49 -4.41
C GLU A 324 10.07 1.42 -5.23
N LEU A 325 10.49 2.54 -4.67
CA LEU A 325 11.25 3.57 -5.37
C LEU A 325 12.74 3.20 -5.52
N PHE A 326 13.33 2.51 -4.53
CA PHE A 326 14.77 2.23 -4.47
C PHE A 326 15.12 0.75 -4.58
N CYS A 327 14.25 -0.09 -5.19
CA CYS A 327 14.50 -1.51 -5.43
C CYS A 327 14.79 -2.30 -4.14
N GLY A 328 13.96 -2.13 -3.10
CA GLY A 328 14.19 -2.72 -1.79
C GLY A 328 13.66 -4.14 -1.61
N TYR A 329 12.69 -4.57 -2.41
CA TYR A 329 12.12 -5.92 -2.27
C TYR A 329 13.01 -7.01 -2.86
N ASN A 330 13.29 -8.03 -2.09
CA ASN A 330 14.06 -9.20 -2.55
C ASN A 330 13.39 -9.90 -3.74
N ARG A 331 12.06 -9.81 -3.87
CA ARG A 331 11.31 -10.40 -4.99
C ARG A 331 11.77 -9.89 -6.34
N TYR A 332 12.20 -8.64 -6.48
CA TYR A 332 12.69 -8.09 -7.74
C TYR A 332 13.94 -8.82 -8.25
N GLN A 333 14.92 -8.98 -7.37
CA GLN A 333 16.16 -9.70 -7.71
C GLN A 333 15.90 -11.19 -7.92
N MET A 334 15.11 -11.82 -7.04
CA MET A 334 14.76 -13.23 -7.14
C MET A 334 14.03 -13.54 -8.46
N THR A 335 13.06 -12.70 -8.84
CA THR A 335 12.30 -12.87 -10.08
C THR A 335 13.20 -12.72 -11.30
N ALA A 336 14.05 -11.68 -11.34
CA ALA A 336 14.99 -11.47 -12.43
C ALA A 336 15.99 -12.63 -12.57
N GLN A 337 16.59 -13.07 -11.46
CA GLN A 337 17.53 -14.19 -11.44
C GLN A 337 16.87 -15.51 -11.86
N LEU A 338 15.64 -15.75 -11.37
CA LEU A 338 14.88 -16.94 -11.73
C LEU A 338 14.48 -16.91 -13.21
N TRP A 339 14.04 -15.75 -13.72
CA TRP A 339 13.70 -15.59 -15.12
C TRP A 339 14.89 -15.79 -16.05
N ASN A 340 16.05 -15.26 -15.72
CA ASN A 340 17.29 -15.47 -16.49
C ASN A 340 17.66 -16.95 -16.59
N ARG A 341 17.32 -17.78 -15.60
CA ARG A 341 17.54 -19.24 -15.62
C ARG A 341 16.40 -19.99 -16.32
N LEU A 342 15.14 -19.64 -16.05
CA LEU A 342 13.97 -20.33 -16.60
C LEU A 342 13.67 -19.90 -18.03
N GLY A 343 13.90 -18.66 -18.39
CA GLY A 343 13.58 -18.11 -19.71
C GLY A 343 14.33 -18.80 -20.86
N SER A 344 15.52 -19.35 -20.58
CA SER A 344 16.29 -20.15 -21.55
C SER A 344 15.75 -21.56 -21.79
N LEU A 345 14.86 -22.06 -20.91
CA LEU A 345 14.27 -23.40 -21.05
C LEU A 345 12.94 -23.34 -21.79
N PRO A 346 12.67 -24.24 -22.76
CA PRO A 346 11.39 -24.33 -23.44
C PRO A 346 10.22 -24.55 -22.47
N LEU A 347 9.10 -23.88 -22.70
CA LEU A 347 7.90 -23.95 -21.84
C LEU A 347 7.41 -25.38 -21.58
N PRO A 348 7.36 -26.31 -22.58
CA PRO A 348 6.95 -27.70 -22.32
C PRO A 348 7.85 -28.42 -21.32
N LEU A 349 9.15 -28.20 -21.40
CA LEU A 349 10.13 -28.79 -20.45
C LEU A 349 9.93 -28.25 -19.05
N ARG A 350 9.71 -26.93 -18.90
CA ARG A 350 9.42 -26.31 -17.59
C ARG A 350 8.14 -26.87 -16.96
N ARG A 351 7.09 -27.08 -17.76
CA ARG A 351 5.83 -27.68 -17.29
C ARG A 351 6.01 -29.16 -16.88
N MET A 352 6.81 -29.92 -17.62
CA MET A 352 7.13 -31.30 -17.27
C MET A 352 7.90 -31.37 -15.93
N LEU A 353 8.91 -30.50 -15.72
CA LEU A 353 9.66 -30.41 -14.47
C LEU A 353 8.73 -30.02 -13.31
N ALA A 354 7.85 -29.04 -13.50
CA ALA A 354 6.85 -28.65 -12.49
C ALA A 354 5.92 -29.82 -12.13
N GLY A 355 5.46 -30.58 -13.13
CA GLY A 355 4.69 -31.81 -12.93
C GLY A 355 5.45 -32.83 -12.06
N GLY A 356 6.71 -33.08 -12.39
CA GLY A 356 7.58 -33.99 -11.60
C GLY A 356 7.76 -33.54 -10.14
N ILE A 357 7.94 -32.24 -9.90
CA ILE A 357 8.04 -31.71 -8.54
C ILE A 357 6.72 -31.91 -7.77
N ASN A 358 5.59 -31.73 -8.42
CA ASN A 358 4.27 -31.84 -7.80
C ASN A 358 3.81 -33.29 -7.52
N LEU A 359 4.52 -34.30 -8.05
CA LEU A 359 4.25 -35.72 -7.74
C LEU A 359 4.50 -36.07 -6.27
N LEU A 360 5.47 -35.40 -5.63
CA LEU A 360 5.77 -35.60 -4.23
C LEU A 360 5.28 -34.40 -3.40
N SER A 361 4.75 -34.66 -2.21
CA SER A 361 4.36 -33.59 -1.30
C SER A 361 5.57 -32.82 -0.75
N PRO A 362 5.41 -31.58 -0.23
CA PRO A 362 6.50 -30.84 0.40
C PRO A 362 7.18 -31.63 1.54
N THR A 363 6.41 -32.37 2.32
CA THR A 363 6.92 -33.22 3.41
C THR A 363 7.77 -34.38 2.89
N GLN A 364 7.36 -35.01 1.78
CA GLN A 364 8.14 -36.07 1.13
C GLN A 364 9.47 -35.54 0.57
N TRP A 365 9.44 -34.34 -0.05
CA TRP A 365 10.67 -33.68 -0.50
C TRP A 365 11.61 -33.36 0.67
N ASN A 366 11.08 -32.88 1.80
CA ASN A 366 11.87 -32.61 3.00
C ASN A 366 12.47 -33.91 3.59
N GLN A 367 11.73 -35.02 3.56
CA GLN A 367 12.23 -36.34 4.00
C GLN A 367 13.35 -36.85 3.07
N LEU A 368 13.17 -36.68 1.75
CA LEU A 368 14.20 -37.07 0.79
C LEU A 368 15.48 -36.25 0.97
N ALA A 369 15.35 -34.96 1.17
CA ALA A 369 16.47 -34.05 1.40
C ALA A 369 17.28 -34.41 2.64
N ARG A 370 16.61 -34.85 3.73
CA ARG A 370 17.28 -35.29 4.97
C ARG A 370 18.16 -36.53 4.80
N LYS A 371 17.88 -37.34 3.76
CA LYS A 371 18.68 -38.58 3.45
C LYS A 371 19.93 -38.28 2.62
N LEU A 372 20.12 -37.05 2.11
CA LEU A 372 21.30 -36.69 1.33
C LEU A 372 22.49 -36.34 2.25
N PRO A 373 23.69 -36.90 1.99
CA PRO A 373 24.89 -36.57 2.78
C PRO A 373 25.19 -35.07 2.72
N GLY A 374 25.45 -34.44 3.87
CA GLY A 374 25.77 -33.01 3.96
C GLY A 374 24.53 -32.05 3.98
N ALA A 375 23.32 -32.59 4.05
CA ALA A 375 22.07 -31.83 3.93
C ALA A 375 21.61 -31.14 5.23
N GLY A 376 22.38 -31.13 6.32
CA GLY A 376 22.07 -30.50 7.62
C GLY A 376 21.16 -29.26 7.52
N SER A 377 21.45 -28.18 8.14
CA SER A 377 20.62 -26.97 8.21
C SER A 377 20.40 -26.22 6.87
N ARG A 378 21.09 -26.60 5.78
CA ARG A 378 21.02 -25.92 4.46
C ARG A 378 19.69 -26.08 3.72
N TYR A 379 18.88 -27.10 4.03
CA TYR A 379 17.66 -27.44 3.28
C TYR A 379 16.39 -27.46 4.13
N VAL A 380 16.32 -26.58 5.11
CA VAL A 380 15.08 -26.36 5.84
C VAL A 380 13.99 -25.89 4.88
N ASN A 381 12.85 -26.60 4.84
CA ASN A 381 11.68 -26.29 3.99
C ASN A 381 11.94 -26.36 2.47
N LEU A 382 12.84 -27.28 2.03
CA LEU A 382 13.11 -27.49 0.60
C LEU A 382 11.85 -27.82 -0.19
N GLY A 383 10.97 -28.67 0.34
CA GLY A 383 9.74 -29.08 -0.33
C GLY A 383 8.81 -27.90 -0.62
N GLU A 384 8.63 -26.97 0.30
CA GLU A 384 7.82 -25.76 0.08
C GLU A 384 8.46 -24.84 -0.98
N LYS A 385 9.79 -24.68 -0.94
CA LYS A 385 10.53 -23.90 -1.95
C LYS A 385 10.39 -24.50 -3.35
N LEU A 386 10.48 -25.83 -3.46
CA LEU A 386 10.29 -26.55 -4.73
C LEU A 386 8.86 -26.36 -5.26
N HIS A 387 7.84 -26.50 -4.42
CA HIS A 387 6.44 -26.31 -4.82
C HIS A 387 6.13 -24.86 -5.21
N LYS A 388 6.67 -23.86 -4.49
CA LYS A 388 6.59 -22.46 -4.91
C LYS A 388 7.25 -22.24 -6.27
N GLY A 389 8.44 -22.80 -6.48
CA GLY A 389 9.13 -22.76 -7.78
C GLY A 389 8.32 -23.42 -8.89
N ALA A 390 7.77 -24.61 -8.64
CA ALA A 390 6.94 -25.34 -9.61
C ALA A 390 5.69 -24.54 -10.02
N GLY A 391 5.08 -23.83 -9.08
CA GLY A 391 3.89 -22.99 -9.35
C GLY A 391 4.13 -21.88 -10.37
N VAL A 392 5.37 -21.40 -10.48
CA VAL A 392 5.72 -20.31 -11.39
C VAL A 392 6.49 -20.76 -12.65
N MET A 393 6.83 -22.04 -12.78
CA MET A 393 7.52 -22.58 -13.97
C MET A 393 6.69 -22.48 -15.26
N GLY A 394 5.39 -22.32 -15.15
CA GLY A 394 4.47 -22.12 -16.27
C GLY A 394 4.47 -20.70 -16.87
N ALA A 395 5.17 -19.75 -16.24
CA ALA A 395 5.22 -18.34 -16.67
C ALA A 395 5.77 -18.21 -18.11
N ARG A 396 5.15 -17.36 -18.92
CA ARG A 396 5.56 -17.10 -20.30
C ARG A 396 6.46 -15.87 -20.44
N SER A 397 6.39 -14.98 -19.44
CA SER A 397 7.17 -13.76 -19.36
C SER A 397 7.61 -13.49 -17.92
N ILE A 398 8.47 -12.49 -17.71
CA ILE A 398 8.89 -12.07 -16.37
C ILE A 398 7.70 -11.48 -15.58
N GLU A 399 6.77 -10.85 -16.26
CA GLU A 399 5.56 -10.27 -15.66
C GLU A 399 4.60 -11.37 -15.20
N ASP A 400 4.45 -12.48 -15.97
CA ASP A 400 3.69 -13.64 -15.53
C ASP A 400 4.32 -14.29 -14.30
N LEU A 401 5.66 -14.34 -14.27
CA LEU A 401 6.42 -14.84 -13.12
C LEU A 401 6.19 -13.95 -11.90
N TYR A 402 6.28 -12.63 -12.08
CA TYR A 402 6.01 -11.65 -11.04
C TYR A 402 4.56 -11.76 -10.52
N LEU A 403 3.57 -11.84 -11.43
CA LEU A 403 2.17 -12.04 -11.05
C LEU A 403 1.98 -13.29 -10.17
N GLY A 404 2.70 -14.38 -10.48
CA GLY A 404 2.69 -15.59 -9.65
C GLY A 404 3.24 -15.40 -8.24
N PHE A 405 4.14 -14.43 -8.03
CA PHE A 405 4.68 -14.13 -6.70
C PHE A 405 3.83 -13.15 -5.88
N VAL A 406 3.04 -12.29 -6.54
CA VAL A 406 2.18 -11.29 -5.88
C VAL A 406 0.71 -11.71 -5.83
N SER A 407 0.37 -12.93 -6.29
CA SER A 407 -0.99 -13.46 -6.24
C SER A 407 -1.13 -14.49 -5.13
N HIS A 408 -2.21 -14.40 -4.35
CA HIS A 408 -2.57 -15.46 -3.40
C HIS A 408 -3.33 -16.58 -4.14
N TRP A 409 -4.57 -16.38 -4.54
CA TRP A 409 -5.34 -17.37 -5.31
C TRP A 409 -5.09 -17.22 -6.82
N PRO A 410 -4.44 -18.20 -7.49
CA PRO A 410 -4.12 -18.08 -8.92
C PRO A 410 -5.35 -18.06 -9.84
N ASP A 411 -6.45 -18.67 -9.39
CA ASP A 411 -7.74 -18.70 -10.09
C ASP A 411 -8.88 -18.40 -9.10
N PRO A 412 -9.07 -17.11 -8.73
CA PRO A 412 -10.08 -16.73 -7.75
C PRO A 412 -11.52 -16.94 -8.27
N ALA A 413 -11.75 -16.90 -9.60
CA ALA A 413 -13.06 -17.12 -10.19
C ALA A 413 -13.57 -18.56 -9.98
N SER A 414 -12.68 -19.54 -9.80
CA SER A 414 -13.07 -20.91 -9.46
C SER A 414 -13.52 -21.07 -8.00
N VAL A 415 -13.25 -20.07 -7.17
CA VAL A 415 -13.55 -20.09 -5.72
C VAL A 415 -14.72 -19.20 -5.37
N VAL A 416 -14.88 -18.08 -6.06
CA VAL A 416 -16.00 -17.15 -5.85
C VAL A 416 -17.17 -17.54 -6.74
N ILE A 417 -18.32 -17.87 -6.15
CA ILE A 417 -19.54 -18.26 -6.87
C ILE A 417 -20.03 -17.07 -7.68
N ASP A 418 -20.27 -17.27 -8.99
CA ASP A 418 -20.68 -16.24 -9.96
C ASP A 418 -19.73 -15.03 -10.05
N GLY A 419 -18.52 -15.15 -9.50
CA GLY A 419 -17.48 -14.14 -9.60
C GLY A 419 -16.76 -14.21 -10.96
N ARG A 420 -16.37 -13.04 -11.46
CA ARG A 420 -15.48 -12.91 -12.63
C ARG A 420 -14.34 -11.98 -12.24
N GLU A 421 -13.13 -12.39 -12.50
CA GLU A 421 -12.00 -11.54 -12.20
C GLU A 421 -11.90 -10.40 -13.23
N PRO A 422 -12.10 -9.14 -12.84
CA PRO A 422 -11.98 -8.02 -13.76
C PRO A 422 -10.49 -7.70 -14.01
N PRO A 423 -10.16 -7.08 -15.18
CA PRO A 423 -8.79 -6.72 -15.49
C PRO A 423 -8.26 -5.63 -14.57
N THR A 424 -7.06 -5.83 -14.01
CA THR A 424 -6.33 -4.83 -13.20
C THR A 424 -5.10 -4.34 -13.96
N LEU A 425 -4.37 -3.37 -13.40
CA LEU A 425 -3.09 -2.90 -13.95
C LEU A 425 -2.04 -4.03 -14.04
N VAL A 426 -2.21 -5.12 -13.28
CA VAL A 426 -1.30 -6.27 -13.32
C VAL A 426 -1.81 -7.37 -14.25
N THR A 427 -3.13 -7.61 -14.30
CA THR A 427 -3.71 -8.77 -15.01
C THR A 427 -4.24 -8.48 -16.42
N GLY A 428 -4.54 -7.21 -16.78
CA GLY A 428 -5.17 -6.90 -18.07
C GLY A 428 -4.95 -5.48 -18.57
N ASN A 429 -5.26 -4.47 -17.76
CA ASN A 429 -5.17 -3.05 -18.16
C ASN A 429 -3.77 -2.49 -17.86
N ARG A 430 -2.72 -3.16 -18.29
CA ARG A 430 -1.34 -2.74 -18.00
C ARG A 430 -1.05 -1.37 -18.63
N PRO A 431 -0.39 -0.47 -17.87
CA PRO A 431 0.08 0.79 -18.43
C PRO A 431 1.18 0.55 -19.46
N ASP A 432 1.42 1.51 -20.32
CA ASP A 432 2.55 1.45 -21.26
C ASP A 432 3.86 1.70 -20.51
N LEU A 433 4.61 0.62 -20.27
CA LEU A 433 5.90 0.62 -19.59
C LEU A 433 7.04 0.29 -20.55
N ARG A 434 6.87 0.53 -21.85
CA ARG A 434 7.93 0.31 -22.84
C ARG A 434 9.16 1.15 -22.53
N GLY A 435 10.34 0.54 -22.65
CA GLY A 435 11.62 1.17 -22.28
C GLY A 435 12.12 0.83 -20.89
N LEU A 436 11.25 0.30 -20.01
CA LEU A 436 11.65 -0.21 -18.69
C LEU A 436 12.14 -1.66 -18.82
N ASP A 437 13.23 -2.00 -18.11
CA ASP A 437 13.65 -3.39 -17.95
C ASP A 437 12.69 -4.17 -17.02
N GLY A 438 12.86 -5.50 -16.93
CA GLY A 438 11.94 -6.34 -16.14
C GLY A 438 11.91 -5.99 -14.64
N VAL A 439 13.03 -5.52 -14.04
CA VAL A 439 13.06 -5.08 -12.64
C VAL A 439 12.32 -3.76 -12.49
N GLN A 440 12.56 -2.81 -13.39
CA GLN A 440 11.90 -1.51 -13.41
C GLN A 440 10.39 -1.65 -13.63
N GLN A 441 9.96 -2.58 -14.49
CA GLN A 441 8.54 -2.88 -14.69
C GLN A 441 7.88 -3.41 -13.41
N MET A 442 8.53 -4.33 -12.70
CA MET A 442 8.02 -4.82 -11.40
C MET A 442 7.93 -3.71 -10.36
N MET A 443 8.94 -2.83 -10.28
CA MET A 443 8.92 -1.65 -9.39
C MET A 443 7.78 -0.70 -9.74
N ALA A 444 7.55 -0.44 -11.04
CA ALA A 444 6.46 0.43 -11.49
C ALA A 444 5.08 -0.18 -11.18
N LEU A 445 4.90 -1.47 -11.42
CA LEU A 445 3.65 -2.17 -11.10
C LEU A 445 3.39 -2.21 -9.60
N ASP A 446 4.41 -2.47 -8.77
CA ASP A 446 4.25 -2.38 -7.31
C ASP A 446 3.87 -0.97 -6.85
N ALA A 447 4.52 0.06 -7.37
CA ALA A 447 4.22 1.44 -7.01
C ALA A 447 2.82 1.89 -7.46
N LEU A 448 2.32 1.37 -8.59
CA LEU A 448 0.98 1.67 -9.13
C LEU A 448 -0.15 0.87 -8.48
N THR A 449 0.15 -0.27 -7.83
CA THR A 449 -0.87 -1.19 -7.30
C THR A 449 -0.65 -1.50 -5.83
N TYR A 450 0.35 -2.31 -5.51
CA TYR A 450 0.63 -2.77 -4.15
C TYR A 450 0.88 -1.60 -3.17
N MET A 451 1.67 -0.60 -3.58
CA MET A 451 1.90 0.59 -2.76
C MET A 451 0.60 1.37 -2.53
N ALA A 452 -0.14 1.69 -3.60
CA ALA A 452 -1.32 2.56 -3.52
C ALA A 452 -2.54 1.88 -2.87
N ASP A 453 -2.76 0.57 -3.14
CA ASP A 453 -3.99 -0.13 -2.76
C ASP A 453 -3.83 -1.05 -1.54
N ASP A 454 -2.59 -1.38 -1.14
CA ASP A 454 -2.29 -2.17 0.04
C ASP A 454 -1.53 -1.34 1.08
N ILE A 455 -0.28 -0.94 0.80
CA ILE A 455 0.60 -0.30 1.79
C ILE A 455 0.00 1.01 2.31
N LEU A 456 -0.39 1.93 1.41
CA LEU A 456 -0.92 3.24 1.81
C LEU A 456 -2.30 3.13 2.44
N VAL A 457 -3.16 2.24 1.94
CA VAL A 457 -4.45 1.95 2.56
C VAL A 457 -4.26 1.41 3.98
N LYS A 458 -3.35 0.47 4.16
CA LYS A 458 -3.03 -0.09 5.48
C LYS A 458 -2.60 0.98 6.47
N VAL A 459 -1.64 1.82 6.07
CA VAL A 459 -1.10 2.87 6.95
C VAL A 459 -2.16 3.91 7.26
N ASP A 460 -2.88 4.42 6.26
CA ASP A 460 -3.94 5.42 6.44
C ASP A 460 -5.06 4.89 7.34
N ARG A 461 -5.61 3.71 7.05
CA ARG A 461 -6.73 3.15 7.83
C ARG A 461 -6.35 2.80 9.27
N ALA A 462 -5.17 2.22 9.48
CA ALA A 462 -4.70 1.89 10.82
C ALA A 462 -4.44 3.14 11.66
N SER A 463 -3.83 4.16 11.09
CA SER A 463 -3.51 5.40 11.79
C SER A 463 -4.75 6.26 12.01
N MET A 464 -5.59 6.45 10.99
CA MET A 464 -6.85 7.20 11.13
C MET A 464 -7.84 6.52 12.07
N GLY A 465 -7.81 5.19 12.17
CA GLY A 465 -8.61 4.42 13.13
C GLY A 465 -8.34 4.75 14.61
N VAL A 466 -7.23 5.43 14.89
CA VAL A 466 -6.86 5.97 16.21
C VAL A 466 -6.67 7.49 16.19
N SER A 467 -7.12 8.17 15.14
CA SER A 467 -6.98 9.63 14.95
C SER A 467 -5.52 10.11 14.94
N LEU A 468 -4.65 9.34 14.32
CA LEU A 468 -3.25 9.68 14.04
C LEU A 468 -3.12 9.97 12.53
N GLU A 469 -2.58 11.11 12.15
CA GLU A 469 -2.26 11.42 10.76
C GLU A 469 -0.90 10.83 10.40
N SER A 470 -0.83 10.05 9.32
CA SER A 470 0.43 9.53 8.77
C SER A 470 0.86 10.35 7.56
N ARG A 471 2.14 10.74 7.50
CA ARG A 471 2.78 11.44 6.38
C ARG A 471 3.94 10.62 5.85
N VAL A 472 4.12 10.60 4.52
CA VAL A 472 5.08 9.71 3.86
C VAL A 472 6.04 10.50 2.95
N PRO A 473 7.19 10.99 3.47
CA PRO A 473 8.09 11.87 2.73
C PRO A 473 8.68 11.30 1.44
N PHE A 474 8.86 9.99 1.34
CA PHE A 474 9.30 9.36 0.09
C PHE A 474 8.31 9.54 -1.06
N LEU A 475 7.05 9.84 -0.77
CA LEU A 475 6.00 10.05 -1.77
C LEU A 475 5.91 11.50 -2.26
N ASP A 476 6.78 12.41 -1.81
CA ASP A 476 6.94 13.69 -2.51
C ASP A 476 7.29 13.41 -3.97
N HIS A 477 6.47 13.93 -4.90
CA HIS A 477 6.63 13.61 -6.33
C HIS A 477 8.01 13.95 -6.88
N ARG A 478 8.72 14.95 -6.31
CA ARG A 478 10.09 15.30 -6.69
C ARG A 478 11.08 14.21 -6.33
N VAL A 479 10.89 13.56 -5.18
CA VAL A 479 11.66 12.37 -4.76
C VAL A 479 11.36 11.21 -5.69
N VAL A 480 10.09 10.99 -6.02
CA VAL A 480 9.64 9.94 -6.95
C VAL A 480 10.23 10.15 -8.34
N GLU A 481 10.11 11.36 -8.88
CA GLU A 481 10.65 11.73 -10.21
C GLU A 481 12.18 11.60 -10.26
N PHE A 482 12.88 12.01 -9.20
CA PHE A 482 14.32 11.80 -9.08
C PHE A 482 14.66 10.31 -9.02
N ALA A 483 13.96 9.54 -8.19
CA ALA A 483 14.19 8.10 -8.05
C ALA A 483 14.03 7.36 -9.40
N TRP A 484 13.06 7.72 -10.23
CA TRP A 484 12.88 7.10 -11.56
C TRP A 484 13.95 7.48 -12.57
N ARG A 485 14.61 8.62 -12.41
CA ARG A 485 15.78 9.00 -13.23
C ARG A 485 17.07 8.28 -12.83
N LEU A 486 17.14 7.70 -11.64
CA LEU A 486 18.34 7.00 -11.18
C LEU A 486 18.59 5.75 -12.03
N PRO A 487 19.81 5.54 -12.57
CA PRO A 487 20.22 4.26 -13.13
C PRO A 487 20.04 3.12 -12.14
N GLN A 488 19.73 1.92 -12.64
CA GLN A 488 19.51 0.75 -11.78
C GLN A 488 20.70 0.45 -10.86
N SER A 489 21.93 0.78 -11.27
CA SER A 489 23.15 0.61 -10.46
C SER A 489 23.19 1.50 -9.21
N LEU A 490 22.41 2.58 -9.14
CA LEU A 490 22.25 3.42 -7.95
C LEU A 490 21.13 2.93 -7.02
N LYS A 491 20.24 2.07 -7.52
CA LYS A 491 19.19 1.42 -6.71
C LYS A 491 19.63 0.06 -6.20
N LEU A 492 20.27 -0.73 -7.08
CA LEU A 492 20.72 -2.10 -6.80
C LEU A 492 22.19 -2.26 -7.20
N ARG A 493 23.07 -2.45 -6.21
CA ARG A 493 24.51 -2.63 -6.43
C ARG A 493 25.05 -3.80 -5.61
N ASN A 494 25.78 -4.72 -6.25
CA ASN A 494 26.36 -5.91 -5.62
C ASN A 494 25.32 -6.79 -4.88
N GLY A 495 24.11 -6.91 -5.44
CA GLY A 495 23.01 -7.65 -4.81
C GLY A 495 22.34 -6.91 -3.64
N GLN A 496 22.73 -5.69 -3.34
CA GLN A 496 22.17 -4.87 -2.27
C GLN A 496 21.23 -3.82 -2.84
N GLY A 497 19.95 -3.93 -2.51
CA GLY A 497 18.93 -2.92 -2.84
C GLY A 497 19.07 -1.65 -2.02
N LYS A 498 18.38 -0.57 -2.44
CA LYS A 498 18.39 0.75 -1.79
C LYS A 498 19.79 1.36 -1.66
N TRP A 499 20.66 1.07 -2.63
CA TRP A 499 22.09 1.43 -2.49
C TRP A 499 22.26 2.93 -2.22
N LEU A 500 21.63 3.81 -3.02
CA LEU A 500 21.74 5.26 -2.86
C LEU A 500 21.17 5.73 -1.52
N LEU A 501 20.00 5.23 -1.13
CA LEU A 501 19.36 5.57 0.14
C LEU A 501 20.23 5.15 1.34
N ARG A 502 20.93 4.01 1.25
CA ARG A 502 21.91 3.58 2.25
C ARG A 502 23.07 4.58 2.36
N GLN A 503 23.59 5.07 1.22
CA GLN A 503 24.69 6.04 1.25
C GLN A 503 24.26 7.37 1.93
N VAL A 504 23.03 7.82 1.72
CA VAL A 504 22.46 8.96 2.44
C VAL A 504 22.40 8.65 3.94
N LEU A 505 21.82 7.51 4.33
CA LEU A 505 21.67 7.12 5.73
C LEU A 505 23.01 6.99 6.46
N TYR A 506 24.06 6.48 5.81
CA TYR A 506 25.38 6.30 6.42
C TYR A 506 26.08 7.61 6.81
N GLN A 507 25.60 8.75 6.32
CA GLN A 507 26.08 10.05 6.78
C GLN A 507 25.61 10.38 8.20
N TYR A 508 24.54 9.71 8.67
CA TYR A 508 23.87 9.97 9.95
C TYR A 508 23.96 8.81 10.92
N VAL A 509 23.95 7.58 10.42
CA VAL A 509 23.88 6.35 11.22
C VAL A 509 25.00 5.39 10.80
N PRO A 510 25.80 4.87 11.74
CA PRO A 510 26.86 3.90 11.42
C PRO A 510 26.30 2.65 10.74
N ARG A 511 27.04 2.14 9.74
CA ARG A 511 26.65 0.93 8.97
C ARG A 511 26.32 -0.26 9.85
N GLN A 512 27.06 -0.47 10.94
CA GLN A 512 26.88 -1.61 11.84
C GLN A 512 25.48 -1.67 12.48
N LEU A 513 24.81 -0.54 12.63
CA LEU A 513 23.45 -0.49 13.17
C LEU A 513 22.38 -0.83 12.12
N ILE A 514 22.72 -0.74 10.83
CA ILE A 514 21.76 -0.86 9.70
C ILE A 514 21.96 -2.15 8.90
N GLU A 515 23.22 -2.61 8.73
CA GLU A 515 23.54 -3.77 7.90
C GLU A 515 23.17 -5.08 8.59
N ARG A 516 21.94 -5.51 8.36
CA ARG A 516 21.38 -6.77 8.85
C ARG A 516 20.38 -7.37 7.85
N PRO A 517 20.11 -8.67 7.92
CA PRO A 517 19.02 -9.26 7.14
C PRO A 517 17.68 -8.57 7.48
N LYS A 518 16.92 -8.19 6.45
CA LYS A 518 15.60 -7.61 6.61
C LYS A 518 14.68 -8.63 7.28
N GLN A 519 14.05 -8.25 8.38
CA GLN A 519 12.90 -8.94 8.96
C GLN A 519 11.64 -8.20 8.53
N GLY A 520 10.56 -8.93 8.23
CA GLY A 520 9.30 -8.31 7.84
C GLY A 520 8.42 -8.00 9.05
N PHE A 521 7.56 -7.02 8.92
CA PHE A 521 6.53 -6.63 9.91
C PHE A 521 5.37 -7.65 9.88
N ALA A 522 5.70 -8.94 10.06
CA ALA A 522 4.76 -10.06 9.92
C ALA A 522 4.33 -10.59 11.29
N VAL A 523 3.15 -11.18 11.32
CA VAL A 523 2.62 -11.92 12.48
C VAL A 523 2.49 -13.41 12.13
N PRO A 524 2.63 -14.33 13.10
CA PRO A 524 2.62 -15.78 12.86
C PRO A 524 1.21 -16.34 12.65
N ILE A 525 0.50 -15.87 11.60
CA ILE A 525 -0.88 -16.30 11.25
C ILE A 525 -0.97 -17.81 11.14
N ASP A 526 0.05 -18.47 10.59
CA ASP A 526 0.12 -19.93 10.46
C ASP A 526 -0.08 -20.64 11.81
N ALA A 527 0.71 -20.25 12.81
CA ALA A 527 0.62 -20.82 14.15
C ALA A 527 -0.70 -20.44 14.83
N TRP A 528 -1.18 -19.23 14.62
CA TRP A 528 -2.43 -18.78 15.23
C TRP A 528 -3.64 -19.54 14.67
N LEU A 529 -3.71 -19.78 13.37
CA LEU A 529 -4.80 -20.54 12.75
C LEU A 529 -4.83 -22.02 13.15
N ARG A 530 -3.67 -22.60 13.49
CA ARG A 530 -3.61 -23.96 14.04
C ARG A 530 -3.83 -24.02 15.55
N GLY A 531 -3.75 -22.87 16.22
CA GLY A 531 -3.83 -22.74 17.68
C GLY A 531 -4.98 -21.83 18.13
N PRO A 532 -4.66 -20.65 18.68
CA PRO A 532 -5.64 -19.81 19.39
C PRO A 532 -6.75 -19.23 18.52
N LEU A 533 -6.56 -19.09 17.20
CA LEU A 533 -7.61 -18.66 16.26
C LEU A 533 -8.35 -19.80 15.57
N ARG A 534 -8.08 -21.07 15.94
CA ARG A 534 -8.65 -22.22 15.24
C ARG A 534 -10.17 -22.23 15.29
N ASP A 535 -10.75 -22.07 16.47
CA ASP A 535 -12.21 -22.15 16.66
C ASP A 535 -12.92 -20.97 16.00
N TRP A 536 -12.32 -19.78 16.07
CA TRP A 536 -12.81 -18.61 15.34
C TRP A 536 -12.78 -18.84 13.82
N ALA A 537 -11.68 -19.35 13.29
CA ALA A 537 -11.54 -19.64 11.86
C ALA A 537 -12.50 -20.76 11.43
N GLU A 538 -12.66 -21.84 12.24
CA GLU A 538 -13.61 -22.93 11.97
C GLU A 538 -15.05 -22.40 11.88
N SER A 539 -15.44 -21.47 12.78
CA SER A 539 -16.79 -20.89 12.76
C SER A 539 -17.08 -20.07 11.49
N LEU A 540 -16.06 -19.38 10.95
CA LEU A 540 -16.18 -18.59 9.72
C LEU A 540 -16.08 -19.43 8.45
N LEU A 541 -15.36 -20.56 8.50
CA LEU A 541 -15.12 -21.47 7.38
C LEU A 541 -16.02 -22.70 7.41
N ASP A 542 -17.02 -22.76 8.31
CA ASP A 542 -17.98 -23.85 8.39
C ASP A 542 -18.66 -24.08 7.03
N GLU A 543 -18.78 -25.36 6.64
CA GLU A 543 -19.29 -25.71 5.31
C GLU A 543 -20.75 -25.28 5.11
N SER A 544 -21.58 -25.41 6.14
CA SER A 544 -23.00 -25.04 6.08
C SER A 544 -23.14 -23.51 5.97
N ARG A 545 -22.32 -22.78 6.72
CA ARG A 545 -22.24 -21.31 6.63
C ARG A 545 -21.80 -20.83 5.26
N LEU A 546 -20.70 -21.36 4.72
CA LEU A 546 -20.21 -21.00 3.37
C LEU A 546 -21.26 -21.28 2.30
N ARG A 547 -22.00 -22.40 2.43
CA ARG A 547 -23.08 -22.76 1.51
C ARG A 547 -24.27 -21.80 1.61
N GLN A 548 -24.65 -21.42 2.84
CA GLN A 548 -25.77 -20.50 3.09
C GLN A 548 -25.46 -19.08 2.57
N GLU A 549 -24.25 -18.59 2.79
CA GLU A 549 -23.81 -17.26 2.34
C GLU A 549 -23.62 -17.20 0.81
N GLY A 550 -23.28 -18.31 0.18
CA GLY A 550 -23.23 -18.46 -1.28
C GLY A 550 -22.22 -17.56 -1.99
N ILE A 551 -21.12 -17.20 -1.31
CA ILE A 551 -20.03 -16.38 -1.89
C ILE A 551 -18.87 -17.28 -2.33
N PHE A 552 -18.46 -18.22 -1.50
CA PHE A 552 -17.33 -19.10 -1.79
C PHE A 552 -17.76 -20.53 -2.05
N GLN A 553 -17.03 -21.23 -2.93
CA GLN A 553 -17.16 -22.67 -3.12
C GLN A 553 -16.69 -23.40 -1.84
N PRO A 554 -17.59 -24.05 -1.08
CA PRO A 554 -17.22 -24.62 0.22
C PRO A 554 -16.11 -25.66 0.11
N ALA A 555 -16.15 -26.52 -0.91
CA ALA A 555 -15.16 -27.57 -1.11
C ALA A 555 -13.73 -27.03 -1.28
N ALA A 556 -13.57 -25.95 -2.05
CA ALA A 556 -12.25 -25.36 -2.30
C ALA A 556 -11.65 -24.75 -1.02
N VAL A 557 -12.45 -24.08 -0.21
CA VAL A 557 -12.03 -23.47 1.06
C VAL A 557 -11.75 -24.56 2.10
N ARG A 558 -12.67 -25.52 2.31
CA ARG A 558 -12.53 -26.61 3.27
C ARG A 558 -11.33 -27.51 2.98
N GLN A 559 -11.05 -27.79 1.71
CA GLN A 559 -9.86 -28.56 1.36
C GLN A 559 -8.58 -27.87 1.86
N LYS A 560 -8.41 -26.57 1.60
CA LYS A 560 -7.23 -25.81 2.07
C LYS A 560 -7.17 -25.73 3.59
N TRP A 561 -8.30 -25.55 4.24
CA TRP A 561 -8.38 -25.54 5.69
C TRP A 561 -7.92 -26.87 6.32
N ASN A 562 -8.41 -27.99 5.82
CA ASN A 562 -8.03 -29.33 6.28
C ASN A 562 -6.53 -29.63 6.00
N GLU A 563 -6.01 -29.24 4.85
CA GLU A 563 -4.58 -29.37 4.53
C GLU A 563 -3.72 -28.49 5.44
N HIS A 564 -4.20 -27.30 5.80
CA HIS A 564 -3.51 -26.39 6.70
C HIS A 564 -3.45 -26.97 8.12
N LEU A 565 -4.59 -27.40 8.67
CA LEU A 565 -4.68 -28.00 10.00
C LEU A 565 -3.83 -29.28 10.15
N SER A 566 -3.82 -30.13 9.11
CA SER A 566 -3.01 -31.35 9.11
C SER A 566 -1.51 -31.12 8.95
N GLY A 567 -1.07 -29.90 8.70
CA GLY A 567 0.34 -29.58 8.39
C GLY A 567 0.80 -30.08 7.03
N LYS A 568 -0.09 -30.60 6.18
CA LYS A 568 0.23 -31.06 4.82
C LYS A 568 0.74 -29.90 3.94
N ARG A 569 0.13 -28.73 4.07
CA ARG A 569 0.51 -27.47 3.41
C ARG A 569 0.25 -26.27 4.31
N ASN A 570 1.04 -25.22 4.15
CA ASN A 570 0.76 -23.94 4.76
C ASN A 570 -0.07 -23.08 3.80
N TRP A 571 -1.35 -22.88 4.12
CA TRP A 571 -2.30 -22.09 3.36
C TRP A 571 -2.68 -20.79 4.07
N GLN A 572 -1.86 -20.28 5.01
CA GLN A 572 -2.20 -19.13 5.86
C GLN A 572 -2.72 -17.91 5.08
N HIS A 573 -2.05 -17.48 4.01
CA HIS A 573 -2.45 -16.28 3.27
C HIS A 573 -3.77 -16.48 2.52
N TRP A 574 -3.93 -17.62 1.82
CA TRP A 574 -5.18 -17.97 1.11
C TRP A 574 -6.39 -18.04 2.04
N LEU A 575 -6.20 -18.64 3.21
CA LEU A 575 -7.24 -18.74 4.22
C LEU A 575 -7.52 -17.40 4.88
N TRP A 576 -6.47 -16.58 5.08
CA TRP A 576 -6.62 -15.26 5.67
C TRP A 576 -7.46 -14.33 4.81
N ASP A 577 -7.33 -14.37 3.47
CA ASP A 577 -8.18 -13.62 2.54
C ASP A 577 -9.67 -13.95 2.75
N VAL A 578 -10.00 -15.25 2.82
CA VAL A 578 -11.38 -15.72 3.04
C VAL A 578 -11.88 -15.32 4.43
N LEU A 579 -11.05 -15.48 5.47
CA LEU A 579 -11.39 -15.13 6.85
C LEU A 579 -11.64 -13.63 7.02
N MET A 580 -10.83 -12.78 6.39
CA MET A 580 -11.04 -11.33 6.44
C MET A 580 -12.32 -10.91 5.71
N TYR A 581 -12.64 -11.55 4.57
CA TYR A 581 -13.94 -11.33 3.93
C TYR A 581 -15.10 -11.75 4.84
N GLN A 582 -15.04 -12.96 5.42
CA GLN A 582 -16.11 -13.48 6.28
C GLN A 582 -16.31 -12.63 7.53
N ALA A 583 -15.22 -12.20 8.17
CA ALA A 583 -15.26 -11.31 9.32
C ALA A 583 -15.86 -9.95 8.97
N TRP A 584 -15.49 -9.40 7.81
CA TRP A 584 -16.05 -8.15 7.29
C TRP A 584 -17.55 -8.30 7.00
N ALA A 585 -17.95 -9.36 6.28
CA ALA A 585 -19.35 -9.61 5.95
C ALA A 585 -20.25 -9.80 7.18
N GLU A 586 -19.72 -10.42 8.24
CA GLU A 586 -20.42 -10.54 9.54
C GLU A 586 -20.65 -9.16 10.19
N GLY A 587 -19.63 -8.28 10.11
CA GLY A 587 -19.73 -6.90 10.60
C GLY A 587 -20.73 -6.03 9.83
N GLN A 588 -21.09 -6.42 8.58
CA GLN A 588 -22.08 -5.69 7.78
C GLN A 588 -23.53 -6.04 8.15
N LYS A 589 -23.76 -7.18 8.83
CA LYS A 589 -25.11 -7.64 9.24
C LYS A 589 -25.62 -6.95 10.50
N LYS A 590 -24.75 -6.25 11.21
CA LYS A 590 -25.07 -5.48 12.44
C LYS A 590 -25.40 -4.03 12.11
#